data_cc97306377ba6ce04430b1a3c3091471
#
_entry.id   cc97306377ba6ce04430b1a3c3091471
#
_cell.length_a   1.000
_cell.length_b   1.000
_cell.length_c   1.000
_cell.angle_alpha   90.00
_cell.angle_beta   90.00
_cell.angle_gamma   90.00
#
_symmetry.space_group_name_H-M   'P 1'
#
loop_
_entity.id
_entity.type
_entity.pdbx_description
1 polymer ?
#
loop_
_entity_poly.entity_id
_entity_poly.type
_entity_poly.pdbx_seq_one_letter_code
_entity_poly.pdbx_strand_id
1 'polypeptide(L)'
;MSYRLEQQSDGTSRIAEITGAEGLALPRYRRGWVSVDEKADVLDAVIADDGKSADVTVQYYASLGSSGYQTYTVVVHIVAP
;
A
#
# COMPACT_ATOMS: atom_id res chain seq x y z
N MET A 1 -9.46 5.54 -2.79
CA MET A 1 -8.03 5.70 -3.15
C MET A 1 -7.20 5.59 -1.89
N SER A 2 -6.01 5.05 -1.97
CA SER A 2 -5.11 4.87 -0.81
C SER A 2 -4.38 6.15 -0.40
N TYR A 3 -4.47 7.21 -1.17
CA TYR A 3 -3.82 8.48 -0.87
C TYR A 3 -4.61 9.66 -1.43
N ARG A 4 -4.39 10.84 -0.83
CA ARG A 4 -5.00 12.09 -1.25
C ARG A 4 -3.97 12.95 -1.99
N LEU A 5 -4.37 13.50 -3.14
CA LEU A 5 -3.56 14.42 -3.92
C LEU A 5 -4.01 15.86 -3.70
N GLU A 6 -3.06 16.78 -3.72
CA GLU A 6 -3.30 18.21 -3.80
C GLU A 6 -2.79 18.75 -5.13
N GLN A 7 -3.61 19.56 -5.78
CA GLN A 7 -3.21 20.23 -7.01
C GLN A 7 -2.41 21.49 -6.68
N GLN A 8 -1.28 21.65 -7.36
CA GLN A 8 -0.40 22.78 -7.18
C GLN A 8 -0.74 23.90 -8.17
N SER A 9 -0.26 25.12 -7.90
CA SER A 9 -0.50 26.29 -8.78
C SER A 9 0.12 26.14 -10.16
N ASP A 10 1.13 25.28 -10.31
CA ASP A 10 1.77 25.00 -11.60
C ASP A 10 1.06 23.89 -12.41
N GLY A 11 -0.09 23.40 -11.93
CA GLY A 11 -0.86 22.35 -12.59
C GLY A 11 -0.41 20.92 -12.23
N THR A 12 0.64 20.76 -11.45
CA THR A 12 1.09 19.43 -11.00
C THR A 12 0.33 18.98 -9.76
N SER A 13 0.37 17.69 -9.46
CA SER A 13 -0.19 17.13 -8.24
C SER A 13 0.91 16.71 -7.29
N ARG A 14 0.61 16.76 -5.98
CA ARG A 14 1.50 16.21 -4.95
C ARG A 14 0.71 15.30 -4.01
N ILE A 15 1.39 14.31 -3.46
CA ILE A 15 0.83 13.45 -2.44
C ILE A 15 0.82 14.22 -1.13
N ALA A 16 -0.37 14.44 -0.55
CA ALA A 16 -0.53 15.18 0.69
C ALA A 16 -0.72 14.24 1.89
N GLU A 17 -1.33 13.08 1.67
CA GLU A 17 -1.71 12.17 2.75
C GLU A 17 -1.85 10.75 2.21
N ILE A 18 -1.43 9.78 3.00
CA ILE A 18 -1.70 8.36 2.75
C ILE A 18 -2.88 7.96 3.63
N THR A 19 -3.97 7.51 3.01
CA THR A 19 -5.24 7.24 3.68
C THR A 19 -5.46 5.75 3.99
N GLY A 20 -4.68 4.86 3.40
CA GLY A 20 -4.78 3.43 3.64
C GLY A 20 -4.05 2.63 2.57
N ALA A 21 -4.17 1.31 2.65
CA ALA A 21 -3.53 0.40 1.70
C ALA A 21 -4.42 0.05 0.51
N GLU A 22 -5.64 0.54 0.47
CA GLU A 22 -6.59 0.27 -0.60
C GLU A 22 -6.07 0.80 -1.94
N GLY A 23 -6.10 -0.05 -2.95
CA GLY A 23 -5.64 0.32 -4.29
C GLY A 23 -4.14 0.19 -4.50
N LEU A 24 -3.35 -0.14 -3.48
CA LEU A 24 -1.93 -0.41 -3.64
C LEU A 24 -1.71 -1.80 -4.24
N ALA A 25 -0.70 -1.91 -5.11
CA ALA A 25 -0.32 -3.18 -5.70
C ALA A 25 0.51 -4.00 -4.70
N LEU A 26 -0.14 -4.89 -3.98
CA LEU A 26 0.51 -5.77 -3.00
C LEU A 26 0.87 -7.12 -3.64
N PRO A 27 2.01 -7.71 -3.27
CA PRO A 27 2.33 -9.07 -3.69
C PRO A 27 1.28 -10.06 -3.20
N ARG A 28 0.95 -11.03 -4.04
CA ARG A 28 -0.01 -12.08 -3.70
C ARG A 28 0.70 -13.41 -3.61
N TYR A 29 0.43 -14.13 -2.54
CA TYR A 29 1.01 -15.43 -2.29
C TYR A 29 -0.05 -16.51 -2.50
N ARG A 30 0.32 -17.54 -3.28
CA ARG A 30 -0.50 -18.72 -3.47
C ARG A 30 0.31 -19.94 -3.15
N ARG A 31 -0.30 -20.87 -2.41
CA ARG A 31 0.26 -22.18 -2.15
C ARG A 31 -0.72 -23.22 -2.69
N GLY A 32 -0.40 -23.78 -3.85
CA GLY A 32 -1.27 -24.75 -4.48
C GLY A 32 -2.69 -24.20 -4.69
N TRP A 33 -3.69 -24.86 -4.13
CA TRP A 33 -5.10 -24.49 -4.23
C TRP A 33 -5.61 -23.68 -3.04
N VAL A 34 -4.75 -23.27 -2.13
CA VAL A 34 -5.15 -22.48 -0.97
C VAL A 34 -5.35 -21.02 -1.38
N SER A 35 -6.54 -20.49 -1.07
CA SER A 35 -6.85 -19.08 -1.29
C SER A 35 -6.17 -18.21 -0.24
N VAL A 36 -5.74 -17.04 -0.67
CA VAL A 36 -5.14 -16.03 0.19
C VAL A 36 -6.10 -14.86 0.31
N ASP A 37 -6.60 -14.61 1.53
CA ASP A 37 -7.39 -13.44 1.86
C ASP A 37 -6.46 -12.37 2.40
N GLU A 38 -6.53 -11.18 1.82
CA GLU A 38 -5.65 -10.09 2.16
C GLU A 38 -6.38 -9.04 3.00
N LYS A 39 -5.85 -8.76 4.18
CA LYS A 39 -6.18 -7.58 4.97
C LYS A 39 -4.90 -6.79 5.13
N ALA A 40 -4.94 -5.50 4.86
CA ALA A 40 -3.74 -4.69 4.82
C ALA A 40 -3.87 -3.45 5.69
N ASP A 41 -2.82 -3.17 6.47
CA ASP A 41 -2.71 -1.99 7.31
C ASP A 41 -1.45 -1.21 6.94
N VAL A 42 -1.56 0.11 6.87
CA VAL A 42 -0.41 0.99 6.70
C VAL A 42 0.24 1.19 8.06
N LEU A 43 1.49 0.74 8.18
CA LEU A 43 2.28 0.92 9.40
C LEU A 43 3.02 2.24 9.41
N ASP A 44 3.46 2.70 8.24
CA ASP A 44 4.23 3.92 8.09
C ASP A 44 4.12 4.42 6.65
N ALA A 45 4.29 5.73 6.49
CA ALA A 45 4.29 6.35 5.18
C ALA A 45 5.25 7.53 5.18
N VAL A 46 6.21 7.52 4.28
CA VAL A 46 7.19 8.59 4.11
C VAL A 46 6.95 9.24 2.75
N ILE A 47 6.42 10.46 2.77
CA ILE A 47 6.17 11.24 1.56
C ILE A 47 7.43 12.06 1.27
N ALA A 48 7.92 12.01 0.03
CA ALA A 48 9.06 12.82 -0.39
C ALA A 48 8.75 14.32 -0.23
N ASP A 49 9.79 15.12 0.02
CA ASP A 49 9.65 16.56 0.29
C ASP A 49 8.91 17.32 -0.84
N ASP A 50 9.10 16.88 -2.09
CA ASP A 50 8.42 17.46 -3.25
C ASP A 50 6.98 16.92 -3.44
N GLY A 51 6.58 15.92 -2.66
CA GLY A 51 5.26 15.29 -2.78
C GLY A 51 5.06 14.45 -4.04
N LYS A 52 6.12 14.17 -4.81
CA LYS A 52 6.02 13.44 -6.07
C LYS A 52 6.04 11.93 -5.91
N SER A 53 6.48 11.46 -4.76
CA SER A 53 6.53 10.03 -4.44
C SER A 53 6.35 9.79 -2.95
N ALA A 54 6.09 8.54 -2.60
CA ALA A 54 6.04 8.11 -1.20
C ALA A 54 6.42 6.64 -1.08
N ASP A 55 7.01 6.28 0.05
CA ASP A 55 7.26 4.90 0.43
C ASP A 55 6.29 4.53 1.55
N VAL A 56 5.45 3.53 1.30
CA VAL A 56 4.40 3.10 2.21
C VAL A 56 4.73 1.71 2.72
N THR A 57 4.91 1.59 4.03
CA THR A 57 5.13 0.30 4.68
C THR A 57 3.78 -0.31 5.01
N VAL A 58 3.49 -1.45 4.42
CA VAL A 58 2.20 -2.14 4.54
C VAL A 58 2.42 -3.51 5.16
N GLN A 59 1.64 -3.81 6.19
CA GLN A 59 1.53 -5.14 6.75
C GLN A 59 0.21 -5.75 6.30
N TYR A 60 0.26 -6.95 5.73
CA TYR A 60 -0.95 -7.62 5.31
C TYR A 60 -0.94 -9.08 5.73
N TYR A 61 -2.15 -9.63 5.84
CA TYR A 61 -2.40 -10.98 6.34
C TYR A 61 -2.86 -11.85 5.19
N ALA A 62 -2.28 -13.03 5.10
CA ALA A 62 -2.70 -14.05 4.16
C ALA A 62 -3.27 -15.24 4.94
N SER A 63 -4.50 -15.61 4.62
CA SER A 63 -5.12 -16.81 5.17
C SER A 63 -4.60 -18.03 4.43
N LEU A 64 -4.10 -18.99 5.17
CA LEU A 64 -3.62 -20.27 4.64
C LEU A 64 -4.65 -21.39 4.85
N GLY A 65 -5.92 -21.05 5.00
CA GLY A 65 -6.98 -22.00 5.29
C GLY A 65 -6.82 -22.61 6.67
N SER A 66 -6.85 -23.93 6.76
CA SER A 66 -6.69 -24.65 8.04
C SER A 66 -5.29 -24.49 8.66
N SER A 67 -4.31 -24.01 7.90
CA SER A 67 -2.96 -23.75 8.40
C SER A 67 -2.81 -22.40 9.13
N GLY A 68 -3.88 -21.60 9.19
CA GLY A 68 -3.89 -20.33 9.90
C GLY A 68 -3.56 -19.14 9.02
N TYR A 69 -2.93 -18.12 9.61
CA TYR A 69 -2.58 -16.88 8.94
C TYR A 69 -1.08 -16.68 8.91
N GLN A 70 -0.63 -16.01 7.87
CA GLN A 70 0.74 -15.53 7.79
C GLN A 70 0.73 -14.03 7.54
N THR A 71 1.66 -13.33 8.20
CA THR A 71 1.82 -11.88 8.10
C THR A 71 3.00 -11.55 7.22
N TYR A 72 2.83 -10.60 6.32
CA TYR A 72 3.86 -10.08 5.42
C TYR A 72 3.97 -8.58 5.59
N THR A 73 5.18 -8.07 5.51
CA THR A 73 5.45 -6.63 5.53
C THR A 73 6.22 -6.25 4.27
N VAL A 74 5.72 -5.27 3.54
CA VAL A 74 6.34 -4.80 2.30
C VAL A 74 6.40 -3.28 2.29
N VAL A 75 7.35 -2.73 1.55
CA VAL A 75 7.41 -1.30 1.25
C VAL A 75 6.96 -1.11 -0.20
N VAL A 76 5.91 -0.32 -0.37
CA VAL A 76 5.35 -0.01 -1.69
C VAL A 76 5.75 1.42 -2.04
N HIS A 77 6.44 1.58 -3.17
CA HIS A 77 6.78 2.89 -3.70
C HIS A 77 5.68 3.37 -4.63
N ILE A 78 5.12 4.54 -4.35
CA ILE A 78 4.09 5.16 -5.19
C ILE A 78 4.59 6.49 -5.73
N VAL A 79 4.14 6.84 -6.93
CA VAL A 79 4.52 8.06 -7.63
C VAL A 79 3.25 8.84 -7.96
N ALA A 80 3.28 10.14 -7.72
CA ALA A 80 2.17 11.03 -8.08
C ALA A 80 1.98 11.07 -9.60
N PRO A 81 0.74 11.07 -10.08
CA PRO A 81 0.46 11.16 -11.51
C PRO A 81 0.86 12.51 -12.12
#